data_7e0c4fae523e40bbba46523bc298d23c
#
_entry.id   7e0c4fae523e40bbba46523bc298d23c
#
_cell.length_a   1.000
_cell.length_b   1.000
_cell.length_c   1.000
_cell.angle_alpha   90.00
_cell.angle_beta   90.00
_cell.angle_gamma   90.00
#
_symmetry.space_group_name_H-M   'P 1'
#
loop_
_entity.id
_entity.type
_entity.pdbx_description
1 polymer ?
#
loop_
_entity_poly.entity_id
_entity_poly.type
_entity_poly.pdbx_seq_one_letter_code
_entity_poly.pdbx_strand_id
1 'polypeptide(L)'
;FGLKSALYIDVCYSGPPQKAARVLEPLRRFVKPLKDEIRQIDYVELQKSSDDSDPRGTGQHLKSGFVKRISKALVDTLVENLESNMLRGSMAFFQQAGGAIREIPTPATAFPHREISHNLTIGAVWPSGLDPEPHAVWADSYWEKVKGFTDGFYTNDAYGIDPVRAQANYLTNLDRLVDVKSKYDPANLFQINTNIKPRTQA
;
A
#
# COMPACT_ATOMS: atom_id res chain seq x y z
N PHE A 1 15.15 -19.60 -6.41
CA PHE A 1 14.06 -20.09 -5.55
C PHE A 1 13.02 -20.75 -6.42
N GLY A 2 12.79 -22.06 -6.26
CA GLY A 2 11.61 -22.72 -6.86
C GLY A 2 10.38 -22.01 -6.25
N LEU A 3 9.58 -21.40 -7.12
CA LEU A 3 8.48 -20.48 -6.79
C LEU A 3 7.38 -21.18 -5.99
N LYS A 4 7.59 -21.31 -4.70
CA LYS A 4 6.54 -21.67 -3.74
C LYS A 4 6.00 -20.39 -3.13
N SER A 5 4.70 -20.32 -2.91
CA SER A 5 4.09 -19.23 -2.14
C SER A 5 4.73 -19.21 -0.75
N ALA A 6 5.13 -18.03 -0.31
CA ALA A 6 5.73 -17.82 0.99
C ALA A 6 5.18 -16.56 1.65
N LEU A 7 5.08 -16.57 2.97
CA LEU A 7 4.77 -15.38 3.75
C LEU A 7 6.08 -14.72 4.17
N TYR A 8 6.20 -13.45 3.87
CA TYR A 8 7.29 -12.58 4.32
C TYR A 8 6.78 -11.61 5.37
N ILE A 9 7.59 -11.35 6.39
CA ILE A 9 7.30 -10.33 7.40
C ILE A 9 8.54 -9.45 7.51
N ASP A 10 8.43 -8.23 7.00
CA ASP A 10 9.48 -7.23 7.13
C ASP A 10 9.22 -6.38 8.37
N VAL A 11 10.26 -6.16 9.16
CA VAL A 11 10.18 -5.37 10.38
C VAL A 11 11.27 -4.31 10.44
N CYS A 12 10.91 -3.13 10.94
CA CYS A 12 11.85 -2.09 11.29
C CYS A 12 11.61 -1.65 12.73
N TYR A 13 12.58 -1.92 13.60
CA TYR A 13 12.58 -1.48 14.98
C TYR A 13 13.61 -0.37 15.18
N SER A 14 13.15 0.85 15.39
CA SER A 14 13.98 2.05 15.58
C SER A 14 14.22 2.42 17.05
N GLY A 15 13.87 1.55 17.99
CA GLY A 15 14.10 1.75 19.41
C GLY A 15 15.51 1.30 19.86
N PRO A 16 15.79 1.35 21.18
CA PRO A 16 17.09 0.94 21.71
C PRO A 16 17.43 -0.51 21.33
N PRO A 17 18.63 -0.77 20.76
CA PRO A 17 19.03 -2.11 20.30
C PRO A 17 18.93 -3.20 21.36
N GLN A 18 19.17 -2.84 22.64
CA GLN A 18 19.10 -3.76 23.79
C GLN A 18 17.68 -4.32 24.02
N LYS A 19 16.63 -3.62 23.53
CA LYS A 19 15.24 -4.05 23.66
C LYS A 19 14.76 -4.82 22.43
N ALA A 20 15.47 -4.76 21.31
CA ALA A 20 15.06 -5.34 20.03
C ALA A 20 14.72 -6.82 20.13
N ALA A 21 15.59 -7.62 20.73
CA ALA A 21 15.37 -9.06 20.89
C ALA A 21 14.04 -9.38 21.57
N ARG A 22 13.73 -8.70 22.67
CA ARG A 22 12.47 -8.90 23.42
C ARG A 22 11.25 -8.45 22.62
N VAL A 23 11.35 -7.34 21.89
CA VAL A 23 10.22 -6.79 21.12
C VAL A 23 9.91 -7.67 19.91
N LEU A 24 10.93 -8.26 19.28
CA LEU A 24 10.79 -9.06 18.06
C LEU A 24 10.60 -10.57 18.34
N GLU A 25 10.79 -11.00 19.59
CA GLU A 25 10.64 -12.41 19.99
C GLU A 25 9.25 -13.01 19.65
N PRO A 26 8.10 -12.29 19.83
CA PRO A 26 6.80 -12.83 19.47
C PRO A 26 6.70 -13.24 18.00
N LEU A 27 7.32 -12.49 17.08
CA LEU A 27 7.34 -12.84 15.65
C LEU A 27 8.14 -14.12 15.41
N ARG A 28 9.30 -14.26 16.05
CA ARG A 28 10.15 -15.45 15.92
C ARG A 28 9.53 -16.72 16.51
N ARG A 29 8.64 -16.56 17.51
CA ARG A 29 7.96 -17.67 18.16
C ARG A 29 6.62 -18.03 17.54
N PHE A 30 6.04 -17.16 16.71
CA PHE A 30 4.73 -17.37 16.12
C PHE A 30 4.66 -18.66 15.29
N VAL A 31 5.67 -18.87 14.46
CA VAL A 31 5.88 -20.10 13.70
C VAL A 31 7.37 -20.23 13.41
N LYS A 32 7.87 -21.47 13.26
CA LYS A 32 9.27 -21.67 12.89
C LYS A 32 9.52 -21.07 11.50
N PRO A 33 10.34 -20.02 11.38
CA PRO A 33 10.59 -19.39 10.08
C PRO A 33 11.40 -20.31 9.18
N LEU A 34 11.17 -20.21 7.87
CA LEU A 34 12.03 -20.84 6.85
C LEU A 34 13.40 -20.15 6.83
N LYS A 35 13.42 -18.84 7.06
CA LYS A 35 14.60 -18.00 7.10
C LYS A 35 14.34 -16.84 8.06
N ASP A 36 15.30 -16.54 8.94
CA ASP A 36 15.27 -15.37 9.84
C ASP A 36 16.53 -14.53 9.55
N GLU A 37 16.32 -13.35 8.99
CA GLU A 37 17.36 -12.39 8.65
C GLU A 37 17.26 -11.12 9.48
N ILE A 38 16.45 -11.11 10.54
CA ILE A 38 16.31 -9.95 11.41
C ILE A 38 17.61 -9.71 12.15
N ARG A 39 18.26 -8.61 11.83
CA ARG A 39 19.54 -8.17 12.39
C ARG A 39 19.58 -6.66 12.53
N GLN A 40 20.54 -6.17 13.28
CA GLN A 40 20.83 -4.74 13.28
C GLN A 40 21.55 -4.35 11.99
N ILE A 41 21.04 -3.31 11.33
CA ILE A 41 21.62 -2.71 10.13
C ILE A 41 21.63 -1.19 10.30
N ASP A 42 22.45 -0.49 9.53
CA ASP A 42 22.37 0.95 9.42
C ASP A 42 21.24 1.40 8.45
N TYR A 43 20.85 2.66 8.55
CA TYR A 43 19.74 3.19 7.76
C TYR A 43 20.02 3.20 6.26
N VAL A 44 21.27 3.42 5.84
CA VAL A 44 21.65 3.42 4.42
C VAL A 44 21.55 2.02 3.84
N GLU A 45 21.98 1.01 4.61
CA GLU A 45 21.83 -0.41 4.23
C GLU A 45 20.34 -0.77 4.09
N LEU A 46 19.50 -0.34 5.05
CA LEU A 46 18.06 -0.55 4.96
C LEU A 46 17.46 0.10 3.69
N GLN A 47 17.83 1.34 3.39
CA GLN A 47 17.33 2.04 2.20
C GLN A 47 17.74 1.35 0.89
N LYS A 48 18.89 0.73 0.85
CA LYS A 48 19.40 0.02 -0.34
C LYS A 48 18.90 -1.42 -0.45
N SER A 49 18.28 -1.97 0.56
CA SER A 49 17.92 -3.40 0.59
C SER A 49 16.96 -3.83 -0.51
N SER A 50 16.24 -2.90 -1.11
CA SER A 50 15.28 -3.15 -2.19
C SER A 50 15.73 -2.62 -3.57
N ASP A 51 16.92 -2.05 -3.70
CA ASP A 51 17.39 -1.45 -4.96
C ASP A 51 17.38 -2.45 -6.13
N ASP A 52 17.68 -3.71 -5.85
CA ASP A 52 17.71 -4.78 -6.86
C ASP A 52 16.37 -5.52 -7.02
N SER A 53 15.37 -5.22 -6.20
CA SER A 53 14.07 -5.92 -6.23
C SER A 53 13.14 -5.43 -7.35
N ASP A 54 13.38 -4.22 -7.85
CA ASP A 54 12.58 -3.59 -8.91
C ASP A 54 13.50 -3.02 -10.02
N PRO A 55 14.11 -3.90 -10.85
CA PRO A 55 15.00 -3.47 -11.91
C PRO A 55 14.27 -2.62 -12.95
N ARG A 56 14.98 -1.65 -13.52
CA ARG A 56 14.43 -0.76 -14.56
C ARG A 56 13.82 -1.56 -15.72
N GLY A 57 12.62 -1.16 -16.13
CA GLY A 57 11.88 -1.81 -17.20
C GLY A 57 10.96 -2.93 -16.73
N THR A 58 10.91 -3.22 -15.45
CA THR A 58 9.91 -4.12 -14.87
C THR A 58 8.52 -3.49 -15.03
N GLY A 59 7.57 -4.23 -15.60
CA GLY A 59 6.18 -3.82 -15.65
C GLY A 59 5.49 -4.08 -14.32
N GLN A 60 4.60 -3.18 -13.93
CA GLN A 60 3.84 -3.28 -12.67
C GLN A 60 2.38 -2.86 -12.87
N HIS A 61 1.47 -3.58 -12.22
CA HIS A 61 0.08 -3.18 -12.08
C HIS A 61 -0.36 -3.39 -10.64
N LEU A 62 -0.63 -2.29 -9.95
CA LEU A 62 -0.90 -2.28 -8.52
C LEU A 62 -2.29 -1.74 -8.24
N LYS A 63 -2.95 -2.33 -7.23
CA LYS A 63 -4.20 -1.84 -6.63
C LYS A 63 -4.03 -1.79 -5.13
N SER A 64 -4.48 -0.73 -4.50
CA SER A 64 -4.39 -0.62 -3.04
C SER A 64 -5.69 -0.10 -2.42
N GLY A 65 -5.85 -0.40 -1.14
CA GLY A 65 -6.95 0.10 -0.34
C GLY A 65 -6.70 -0.06 1.16
N PHE A 66 -7.29 0.82 1.94
CA PHE A 66 -7.12 0.81 3.37
C PHE A 66 -8.02 -0.22 4.04
N VAL A 67 -7.47 -0.96 4.99
CA VAL A 67 -8.16 -2.00 5.77
C VAL A 67 -8.22 -1.56 7.23
N LYS A 68 -9.42 -1.54 7.81
CA LYS A 68 -9.61 -1.27 9.24
C LYS A 68 -9.27 -2.48 10.12
N ARG A 69 -9.52 -3.67 9.61
CA ARG A 69 -9.28 -4.92 10.32
C ARG A 69 -8.99 -6.07 9.36
N ILE A 70 -7.92 -6.81 9.61
CA ILE A 70 -7.66 -8.08 8.91
C ILE A 70 -8.62 -9.13 9.47
N SER A 71 -9.62 -9.52 8.68
CA SER A 71 -10.58 -10.57 9.02
C SER A 71 -10.15 -11.91 8.44
N LYS A 72 -10.64 -13.01 9.02
CA LYS A 72 -10.41 -14.35 8.44
C LYS A 72 -10.89 -14.42 6.99
N ALA A 73 -12.07 -13.87 6.69
CA ALA A 73 -12.61 -13.87 5.32
C ALA A 73 -11.69 -13.14 4.34
N LEU A 74 -11.09 -12.00 4.73
CA LEU A 74 -10.09 -11.32 3.90
C LEU A 74 -8.85 -12.20 3.66
N VAL A 75 -8.33 -12.83 4.72
CA VAL A 75 -7.14 -13.70 4.61
C VAL A 75 -7.43 -14.90 3.70
N ASP A 76 -8.58 -15.57 3.89
CA ASP A 76 -8.97 -16.70 3.04
C ASP A 76 -9.07 -16.28 1.57
N THR A 77 -9.71 -15.14 1.29
CA THR A 77 -9.82 -14.59 -0.08
C THR A 77 -8.45 -14.26 -0.67
N LEU A 78 -7.55 -13.70 0.13
CA LEU A 78 -6.19 -13.38 -0.32
C LEU A 78 -5.40 -14.64 -0.69
N VAL A 79 -5.37 -15.64 0.19
CA VAL A 79 -4.62 -16.87 -0.02
C VAL A 79 -5.15 -17.63 -1.24
N GLU A 80 -6.45 -17.86 -1.32
CA GLU A 80 -7.09 -18.59 -2.42
C GLU A 80 -6.78 -17.97 -3.79
N ASN A 81 -6.83 -16.63 -3.89
CA ASN A 81 -6.62 -15.98 -5.17
C ASN A 81 -5.15 -15.81 -5.53
N LEU A 82 -4.25 -15.69 -4.55
CA LEU A 82 -2.83 -15.65 -4.79
C LEU A 82 -2.30 -17.02 -5.25
N GLU A 83 -2.75 -18.11 -4.61
CA GLU A 83 -2.34 -19.48 -4.98
C GLU A 83 -2.85 -19.90 -6.35
N SER A 84 -3.99 -19.36 -6.80
CA SER A 84 -4.55 -19.61 -8.14
C SER A 84 -3.76 -18.94 -9.25
N ASN A 85 -2.82 -18.05 -8.94
CA ASN A 85 -2.05 -17.32 -9.94
C ASN A 85 -0.95 -18.16 -10.57
N MET A 86 -1.07 -18.39 -11.87
CA MET A 86 -0.08 -19.11 -12.68
C MET A 86 1.01 -18.21 -13.25
N LEU A 87 0.86 -16.88 -13.20
CA LEU A 87 1.73 -15.93 -13.88
C LEU A 87 3.03 -15.62 -13.12
N ARG A 88 3.14 -16.02 -11.86
CA ARG A 88 4.33 -15.90 -11.00
C ARG A 88 5.02 -14.52 -11.05
N GLY A 89 5.00 -13.78 -10.04
CA GLY A 89 5.48 -12.41 -9.94
C GLY A 89 4.42 -11.52 -9.32
N SER A 90 3.45 -12.16 -8.63
CA SER A 90 2.32 -11.50 -8.02
C SER A 90 2.51 -11.45 -6.52
N MET A 91 1.98 -10.42 -5.91
CA MET A 91 2.07 -10.22 -4.49
C MET A 91 0.76 -9.67 -3.92
N ALA A 92 0.51 -10.02 -2.66
CA ALA A 92 -0.45 -9.34 -1.81
C ALA A 92 0.27 -9.00 -0.51
N PHE A 93 0.28 -7.75 -0.11
CA PHE A 93 0.96 -7.36 1.11
C PHE A 93 0.20 -6.30 1.90
N PHE A 94 0.45 -6.29 3.20
CA PHE A 94 -0.07 -5.30 4.12
C PHE A 94 1.08 -4.42 4.62
N GLN A 95 0.90 -3.10 4.50
CA GLN A 95 1.72 -2.13 5.20
C GLN A 95 0.97 -1.71 6.47
N GLN A 96 1.56 -1.96 7.63
CA GLN A 96 0.93 -1.61 8.89
C GLN A 96 0.76 -0.10 9.02
N ALA A 97 -0.45 0.31 9.36
CA ALA A 97 -0.80 1.66 9.75
C ALA A 97 -1.40 1.64 11.16
N GLY A 98 -1.20 2.68 11.93
CA GLY A 98 -1.69 2.74 13.31
C GLY A 98 -0.73 3.54 14.18
N GLY A 99 -0.69 3.29 15.50
CA GLY A 99 0.16 4.05 16.42
C GLY A 99 0.00 5.56 16.20
N ALA A 100 1.09 6.29 15.98
CA ALA A 100 1.10 7.73 15.81
C ALA A 100 0.18 8.24 14.68
N ILE A 101 -0.11 7.43 13.64
CA ILE A 101 -1.04 7.83 12.57
C ILE A 101 -2.44 8.06 13.14
N ARG A 102 -2.88 7.22 14.10
CA ARG A 102 -4.21 7.31 14.72
C ARG A 102 -4.32 8.42 15.75
N GLU A 103 -3.20 8.85 16.32
CA GLU A 103 -3.16 9.91 17.35
C GLU A 103 -3.37 11.31 16.76
N ILE A 104 -3.19 11.45 15.43
CA ILE A 104 -3.37 12.72 14.73
C ILE A 104 -4.85 12.91 14.38
N PRO A 105 -5.50 14.02 14.81
CA PRO A 105 -6.88 14.30 14.43
C PRO A 105 -7.06 14.38 12.90
N THR A 106 -8.18 13.86 12.41
CA THR A 106 -8.49 13.84 10.95
C THR A 106 -8.30 15.20 10.28
N PRO A 107 -8.77 16.34 10.82
CA PRO A 107 -8.62 17.62 10.15
C PRO A 107 -7.22 18.26 10.27
N ALA A 108 -6.29 17.64 10.99
CA ALA A 108 -4.98 18.24 11.24
C ALA A 108 -4.07 18.22 9.99
N THR A 109 -4.27 17.27 9.08
CA THR A 109 -3.50 17.13 7.85
C THR A 109 -4.41 16.82 6.66
N ALA A 110 -3.87 16.73 5.44
CA ALA A 110 -4.62 16.32 4.26
C ALA A 110 -5.09 14.86 4.32
N PHE A 111 -4.35 13.98 5.00
CA PHE A 111 -4.65 12.56 5.11
C PHE A 111 -5.78 12.29 6.11
N PRO A 112 -6.97 11.82 5.69
CA PRO A 112 -8.13 11.67 6.58
C PRO A 112 -8.25 10.29 7.24
N HIS A 113 -7.62 9.26 6.68
CA HIS A 113 -7.83 7.85 7.07
C HIS A 113 -7.05 7.49 8.35
N ARG A 114 -7.58 7.88 9.51
CA ARG A 114 -6.92 7.69 10.82
C ARG A 114 -7.23 6.36 11.51
N GLU A 115 -8.32 5.70 11.12
CA GLU A 115 -8.78 4.46 11.74
C GLU A 115 -8.33 3.19 11.04
N ILE A 116 -7.50 3.32 10.01
CA ILE A 116 -6.97 2.16 9.28
C ILE A 116 -5.99 1.37 10.14
N SER A 117 -5.96 0.07 9.93
CA SER A 117 -4.94 -0.81 10.50
C SER A 117 -3.82 -1.09 9.53
N HIS A 118 -4.14 -1.17 8.24
CA HIS A 118 -3.17 -1.49 7.19
C HIS A 118 -3.56 -0.84 5.85
N ASN A 119 -2.58 -0.62 4.99
CA ASN A 119 -2.78 -0.51 3.55
C ASN A 119 -2.57 -1.89 2.94
N LEU A 120 -3.58 -2.41 2.24
CA LEU A 120 -3.48 -3.63 1.46
C LEU A 120 -3.12 -3.27 0.03
N THR A 121 -2.10 -3.90 -0.52
CA THR A 121 -1.74 -3.78 -1.93
C THR A 121 -1.76 -5.15 -2.60
N ILE A 122 -2.43 -5.23 -3.75
CA ILE A 122 -2.39 -6.35 -4.69
C ILE A 122 -1.53 -5.91 -5.87
N GLY A 123 -0.55 -6.71 -6.25
CA GLY A 123 0.34 -6.37 -7.34
C GLY A 123 0.65 -7.54 -8.26
N ALA A 124 0.70 -7.24 -9.55
CA ALA A 124 1.33 -8.06 -10.55
C ALA A 124 2.58 -7.35 -11.05
N VAL A 125 3.67 -8.09 -11.14
CA VAL A 125 4.97 -7.61 -11.62
C VAL A 125 5.46 -8.57 -12.69
N TRP A 126 6.02 -8.04 -13.77
CA TRP A 126 6.52 -8.87 -14.88
C TRP A 126 7.79 -8.30 -15.51
N PRO A 127 8.67 -9.16 -16.05
CA PRO A 127 9.86 -8.73 -16.75
C PRO A 127 9.56 -7.84 -17.95
N SER A 128 10.48 -6.94 -18.28
CA SER A 128 10.41 -6.12 -19.49
C SER A 128 10.21 -6.97 -20.74
N GLY A 129 9.38 -6.48 -21.66
CA GLY A 129 9.11 -7.12 -22.95
C GLY A 129 8.00 -8.18 -22.94
N LEU A 130 7.43 -8.51 -21.80
CA LEU A 130 6.22 -9.32 -21.74
C LEU A 130 4.97 -8.49 -21.97
N ASP A 131 3.92 -9.15 -22.48
CA ASP A 131 2.59 -8.54 -22.61
C ASP A 131 2.03 -8.18 -21.24
N PRO A 132 1.69 -6.91 -20.97
CA PRO A 132 1.15 -6.47 -19.70
C PRO A 132 -0.28 -6.96 -19.43
N GLU A 133 -1.06 -7.23 -20.49
CA GLU A 133 -2.51 -7.44 -20.36
C GLU A 133 -2.88 -8.62 -19.44
N PRO A 134 -2.29 -9.83 -19.57
CA PRO A 134 -2.64 -10.94 -18.69
C PRO A 134 -2.37 -10.64 -17.21
N HIS A 135 -1.30 -9.88 -16.93
CA HIS A 135 -0.91 -9.49 -15.57
C HIS A 135 -1.88 -8.46 -14.98
N ALA A 136 -2.25 -7.45 -15.77
CA ALA A 136 -3.21 -6.43 -15.37
C ALA A 136 -4.60 -7.04 -15.14
N VAL A 137 -5.09 -7.88 -16.04
CA VAL A 137 -6.38 -8.59 -15.93
C VAL A 137 -6.42 -9.44 -14.66
N TRP A 138 -5.34 -10.16 -14.36
CA TRP A 138 -5.28 -10.95 -13.12
C TRP A 138 -5.36 -10.04 -11.88
N ALA A 139 -4.56 -8.98 -11.81
CA ALA A 139 -4.56 -8.09 -10.66
C ALA A 139 -5.90 -7.38 -10.45
N ASP A 140 -6.54 -6.94 -11.53
CA ASP A 140 -7.88 -6.35 -11.49
C ASP A 140 -8.93 -7.36 -11.01
N SER A 141 -8.92 -8.59 -11.52
CA SER A 141 -9.82 -9.65 -11.10
C SER A 141 -9.64 -10.02 -9.63
N TYR A 142 -8.41 -10.04 -9.16
CA TYR A 142 -8.10 -10.28 -7.75
C TYR A 142 -8.58 -9.11 -6.88
N TRP A 143 -8.33 -7.88 -7.31
CA TRP A 143 -8.79 -6.67 -6.62
C TRP A 143 -10.33 -6.65 -6.46
N GLU A 144 -11.08 -7.01 -7.49
CA GLU A 144 -12.54 -7.07 -7.43
C GLU A 144 -13.07 -7.95 -6.29
N LYS A 145 -12.34 -9.03 -5.94
CA LYS A 145 -12.69 -9.93 -4.84
C LYS A 145 -12.37 -9.37 -3.46
N VAL A 146 -11.36 -8.51 -3.34
CA VAL A 146 -10.90 -7.98 -2.06
C VAL A 146 -11.32 -6.54 -1.77
N LYS A 147 -11.70 -5.76 -2.79
CA LYS A 147 -12.05 -4.34 -2.61
C LYS A 147 -13.18 -4.10 -1.60
N GLY A 148 -14.11 -5.06 -1.44
CA GLY A 148 -15.18 -4.97 -0.45
C GLY A 148 -14.73 -4.99 1.01
N PHE A 149 -13.46 -5.33 1.28
CA PHE A 149 -12.84 -5.28 2.61
C PHE A 149 -12.09 -3.97 2.86
N THR A 150 -12.08 -3.04 1.90
CA THR A 150 -11.28 -1.81 1.94
C THR A 150 -12.14 -0.56 1.95
N ASP A 151 -11.62 0.49 2.60
CA ASP A 151 -12.22 1.84 2.65
C ASP A 151 -11.18 2.88 2.23
N GLY A 152 -11.37 3.54 1.09
CA GLY A 152 -10.40 4.49 0.56
C GLY A 152 -9.12 3.82 0.05
N PHE A 153 -8.13 4.63 -0.29
CA PHE A 153 -6.87 4.17 -0.88
C PHE A 153 -5.75 5.18 -0.66
N TYR A 154 -4.52 4.71 -0.81
CA TYR A 154 -3.35 5.59 -0.82
C TYR A 154 -3.22 6.25 -2.20
N THR A 155 -3.24 7.58 -2.23
CA THR A 155 -3.29 8.34 -3.48
C THR A 155 -2.08 8.13 -4.39
N ASN A 156 -0.94 7.78 -3.84
CA ASN A 156 0.27 7.52 -4.63
C ASN A 156 0.26 6.14 -5.33
N ASP A 157 -0.58 5.20 -4.85
CA ASP A 157 -0.76 3.88 -5.46
C ASP A 157 -1.95 3.85 -6.43
N ALA A 158 -2.55 5.01 -6.68
CA ALA A 158 -3.80 5.14 -7.40
C ALA A 158 -3.59 5.36 -8.91
N TYR A 159 -3.45 4.29 -9.67
CA TYR A 159 -3.42 4.35 -11.13
C TYR A 159 -4.82 4.28 -11.73
N GLY A 160 -5.13 5.21 -12.65
CA GLY A 160 -6.38 5.19 -13.42
C GLY A 160 -7.65 5.39 -12.58
N ILE A 161 -7.55 6.06 -11.43
CA ILE A 161 -8.71 6.34 -10.60
C ILE A 161 -9.46 7.55 -11.15
N ASP A 162 -10.77 7.38 -11.26
CA ASP A 162 -11.70 8.45 -11.59
C ASP A 162 -11.50 9.66 -10.65
N PRO A 163 -11.43 10.89 -11.20
CA PRO A 163 -11.24 12.12 -10.43
C PRO A 163 -12.27 12.33 -9.30
N VAL A 164 -13.51 11.91 -9.48
CA VAL A 164 -14.57 12.03 -8.45
C VAL A 164 -14.23 11.11 -7.28
N ARG A 165 -13.84 9.88 -7.55
CA ARG A 165 -13.42 8.93 -6.53
C ARG A 165 -12.14 9.38 -5.83
N ALA A 166 -11.20 9.97 -6.57
CA ALA A 166 -9.98 10.52 -6.00
C ALA A 166 -10.27 11.65 -5.00
N GLN A 167 -11.19 12.55 -5.34
CA GLN A 167 -11.62 13.62 -4.44
C GLN A 167 -12.38 13.08 -3.23
N ALA A 168 -13.30 12.13 -3.43
CA ALA A 168 -14.04 11.50 -2.35
C ALA A 168 -13.14 10.81 -1.31
N ASN A 169 -11.94 10.38 -1.71
CA ASN A 169 -10.96 9.79 -0.80
C ASN A 169 -10.44 10.74 0.29
N TYR A 170 -10.60 12.06 0.12
CA TYR A 170 -10.23 13.05 1.12
C TYR A 170 -11.30 13.25 2.21
N LEU A 171 -12.46 12.62 2.09
CA LEU A 171 -13.55 12.63 3.06
C LEU A 171 -13.89 14.08 3.50
N THR A 172 -13.98 14.30 4.81
CA THR A 172 -14.29 15.62 5.40
C THR A 172 -13.19 16.67 5.20
N ASN A 173 -12.00 16.29 4.74
CA ASN A 173 -10.90 17.23 4.49
C ASN A 173 -10.95 17.84 3.09
N LEU A 174 -11.83 17.35 2.20
CA LEU A 174 -11.90 17.82 0.81
C LEU A 174 -12.17 19.31 0.72
N ASP A 175 -13.15 19.83 1.44
CA ASP A 175 -13.53 21.26 1.35
C ASP A 175 -12.36 22.17 1.71
N ARG A 176 -11.64 21.85 2.80
CA ARG A 176 -10.45 22.61 3.18
C ARG A 176 -9.33 22.53 2.14
N LEU A 177 -9.15 21.37 1.52
CA LEU A 177 -8.16 21.20 0.43
C LEU A 177 -8.56 22.01 -0.81
N VAL A 178 -9.85 22.08 -1.14
CA VAL A 178 -10.38 22.95 -2.21
C VAL A 178 -10.13 24.41 -1.88
N ASP A 179 -10.31 24.86 -0.65
CA ASP A 179 -10.01 26.23 -0.24
C ASP A 179 -8.51 26.57 -0.37
N VAL A 180 -7.65 25.64 0.10
CA VAL A 180 -6.20 25.77 -0.05
C VAL A 180 -5.81 25.82 -1.53
N LYS A 181 -6.35 24.92 -2.35
CA LYS A 181 -6.12 24.91 -3.80
C LYS A 181 -6.58 26.22 -4.47
N SER A 182 -7.76 26.71 -4.12
CA SER A 182 -8.31 27.97 -4.66
C SER A 182 -7.45 29.20 -4.31
N LYS A 183 -6.83 29.17 -3.13
CA LYS A 183 -5.95 30.25 -2.66
C LYS A 183 -4.58 30.24 -3.35
N TYR A 184 -3.96 29.07 -3.49
CA TYR A 184 -2.56 28.97 -3.91
C TYR A 184 -2.37 28.58 -5.38
N ASP A 185 -3.38 27.97 -6.01
CA ASP A 185 -3.37 27.57 -7.41
C ASP A 185 -4.76 27.75 -8.04
N PRO A 186 -5.27 28.99 -8.08
CA PRO A 186 -6.61 29.29 -8.61
C PRO A 186 -6.75 28.97 -10.11
N ALA A 187 -5.66 29.03 -10.86
CA ALA A 187 -5.63 28.69 -12.28
C ALA A 187 -5.51 27.18 -12.54
N ASN A 188 -5.43 26.35 -11.47
CA ASN A 188 -5.27 24.91 -11.55
C ASN A 188 -4.06 24.47 -12.41
N LEU A 189 -2.94 25.15 -12.25
CA LEU A 189 -1.70 24.85 -12.98
C LEU A 189 -1.19 23.43 -12.65
N PHE A 190 -1.25 23.03 -11.37
CA PHE A 190 -0.90 21.68 -10.90
C PHE A 190 -2.14 20.80 -10.94
N GLN A 191 -2.37 20.12 -12.07
CA GLN A 191 -3.60 19.36 -12.35
C GLN A 191 -3.39 17.89 -12.65
N ILE A 192 -2.17 17.37 -12.48
CA ILE A 192 -1.85 15.96 -12.77
C ILE A 192 -2.25 15.07 -11.59
N ASN A 193 -2.47 13.76 -11.86
CA ASN A 193 -2.82 12.71 -10.88
C ASN A 193 -4.17 12.95 -10.17
N THR A 194 -4.18 12.87 -8.84
CA THR A 194 -5.38 13.05 -8.01
C THR A 194 -5.69 14.54 -7.78
N ASN A 195 -5.93 15.27 -8.88
CA ASN A 195 -6.13 16.70 -8.83
C ASN A 195 -7.34 17.11 -7.95
N ILE A 196 -7.11 18.05 -7.04
CA ILE A 196 -8.15 18.78 -6.33
C ILE A 196 -8.43 20.04 -7.14
N LYS A 197 -9.63 20.18 -7.69
CA LYS A 197 -10.02 21.35 -8.48
C LYS A 197 -10.26 22.55 -7.56
N PRO A 198 -9.78 23.75 -7.93
CA PRO A 198 -10.14 24.98 -7.21
C PRO A 198 -11.63 25.29 -7.39
N ARG A 199 -12.19 26.13 -6.53
CA ARG A 199 -13.54 26.65 -6.70
C ARG A 199 -13.59 27.45 -8.01
N THR A 200 -14.62 27.25 -8.79
CA THR A 200 -14.87 28.10 -9.96
C THR A 200 -15.11 29.52 -9.47
N GLN A 201 -14.32 30.49 -9.95
CA GLN A 201 -14.63 31.90 -9.71
C GLN A 201 -15.94 32.21 -10.44
N ALA A 202 -16.94 32.67 -9.68
CA ALA A 202 -18.20 33.11 -10.24
C ALA A 202 -18.02 34.42 -11.03
#